data_79b9e7e9b7f5b70b4b8e217b52703c71
#
_entry.id   79b9e7e9b7f5b70b4b8e217b52703c71
#
_cell.length_a   1.000
_cell.length_b   1.000
_cell.length_c   1.000
_cell.angle_alpha   90.00
_cell.angle_beta   90.00
_cell.angle_gamma   90.00
#
_symmetry.space_group_name_H-M   'P 1'
#
loop_
_entity.id
_entity.type
_entity.pdbx_description
1 polymer ?
#
loop_
_entity_poly.entity_id
_entity_poly.type
_entity_poly.pdbx_seq_one_letter_code
_entity_poly.pdbx_strand_id
1 'polypeptide(L)'
;MSGRIFQGVVLQMKENTDRTIGVMDGEGVVVACSELTLIGQRWAEYVNPINNAAGALLCLEGKTFKALTGWGTQFDYAAFALGDNEISRTVCSMASVALNAAKVYYEEKHDKGSFIKNIISDNILISDIYMRAKELHVAAEVPRGVFVIRPVDDRSEAIPVDVVQNMFPDRQNDFVLSVGDDDVALIHQMPENSCGKDLEKVAASIEEALRVDGESVGFAGIGTPALHL
;
A
#
# COMPACT_ATOMS: atom_id res chain seq x y z
N MET A 1 -7.46 -5.42 -2.43
CA MET A 1 -6.20 -4.68 -2.74
C MET A 1 -4.94 -5.34 -2.24
N SER A 2 -4.93 -5.99 -1.08
CA SER A 2 -3.77 -6.74 -0.53
C SER A 2 -3.25 -7.88 -1.43
N GLY A 3 -4.12 -8.53 -2.20
CA GLY A 3 -3.73 -9.63 -3.10
C GLY A 3 -2.62 -9.29 -4.10
N ARG A 4 -2.59 -8.05 -4.66
CA ARG A 4 -1.56 -7.63 -5.62
C ARG A 4 -0.16 -7.57 -4.99
N ILE A 5 -0.06 -7.16 -3.73
CA ILE A 5 1.21 -7.06 -3.01
C ILE A 5 1.73 -8.45 -2.67
N PHE A 6 0.85 -9.31 -2.12
CA PHE A 6 1.20 -10.69 -1.85
C PHE A 6 1.62 -11.43 -3.13
N GLN A 7 0.93 -11.17 -4.26
CA GLN A 7 1.27 -11.78 -5.54
C GLN A 7 2.69 -11.41 -5.99
N GLY A 8 3.12 -10.16 -5.81
CA GLY A 8 4.49 -9.72 -6.11
C GLY A 8 5.53 -10.49 -5.30
N VAL A 9 5.32 -10.62 -3.99
CA VAL A 9 6.23 -11.38 -3.09
C VAL A 9 6.25 -12.87 -3.45
N VAL A 10 5.09 -13.46 -3.69
CA VAL A 10 4.95 -14.87 -4.05
C VAL A 10 5.70 -15.19 -5.35
N LEU A 11 5.60 -14.32 -6.37
CA LEU A 11 6.31 -14.52 -7.64
C LEU A 11 7.83 -14.40 -7.48
N GLN A 12 8.31 -13.43 -6.69
CA GLN A 12 9.75 -13.32 -6.38
C GLN A 12 10.27 -14.56 -5.62
N MET A 13 9.49 -15.09 -4.69
CA MET A 13 9.87 -16.32 -3.98
C MET A 13 9.88 -17.53 -4.89
N LYS A 14 8.98 -17.61 -5.89
CA LYS A 14 8.90 -18.72 -6.86
C LYS A 14 10.19 -18.90 -7.64
N GLU A 15 10.96 -17.84 -7.88
CA GLU A 15 12.26 -17.91 -8.55
C GLU A 15 13.30 -18.73 -7.76
N ASN A 16 13.10 -18.88 -6.46
CA ASN A 16 14.05 -19.50 -5.54
C ASN A 16 13.57 -20.87 -4.99
N THR A 17 12.38 -21.36 -5.40
CA THR A 17 11.84 -22.63 -4.93
C THR A 17 10.96 -23.30 -5.98
N ASP A 18 11.02 -24.63 -6.05
CA ASP A 18 10.11 -25.43 -6.87
C ASP A 18 8.74 -25.64 -6.22
N ARG A 19 8.57 -25.21 -4.97
CA ARG A 19 7.31 -25.38 -4.25
C ARG A 19 6.28 -24.35 -4.70
N THR A 20 5.03 -24.79 -4.82
CA THR A 20 3.91 -23.88 -4.97
C THR A 20 3.67 -23.21 -3.61
N ILE A 21 3.74 -21.89 -3.61
CA ILE A 21 3.50 -21.03 -2.42
C ILE A 21 2.38 -20.05 -2.72
N GLY A 22 1.67 -19.65 -1.69
CA GLY A 22 0.60 -18.68 -1.83
C GLY A 22 0.11 -18.13 -0.49
N VAL A 23 -0.96 -17.37 -0.58
CA VAL A 23 -1.64 -16.73 0.55
C VAL A 23 -3.12 -16.95 0.41
N MET A 24 -3.78 -17.30 1.51
CA MET A 24 -5.24 -17.33 1.63
C MET A 24 -5.70 -16.30 2.68
N ASP A 25 -6.90 -15.78 2.50
CA ASP A 25 -7.53 -14.88 3.46
C ASP A 25 -8.25 -15.63 4.60
N GLY A 26 -8.80 -14.87 5.56
CA GLY A 26 -9.53 -15.41 6.71
C GLY A 26 -10.82 -16.15 6.35
N GLU A 27 -11.35 -16.01 5.14
CA GLU A 27 -12.49 -16.76 4.62
C GLU A 27 -12.08 -18.04 3.87
N GLY A 28 -10.78 -18.28 3.75
CA GLY A 28 -10.23 -19.43 3.05
C GLY A 28 -10.09 -19.25 1.54
N VAL A 29 -10.20 -18.03 1.01
CA VAL A 29 -9.99 -17.77 -0.41
C VAL A 29 -8.51 -17.56 -0.70
N VAL A 30 -7.98 -18.24 -1.70
CA VAL A 30 -6.61 -18.04 -2.18
C VAL A 30 -6.51 -16.69 -2.90
N VAL A 31 -5.82 -15.72 -2.30
CA VAL A 31 -5.72 -14.34 -2.81
C VAL A 31 -4.45 -14.09 -3.62
N ALA A 32 -3.42 -14.91 -3.42
CA ALA A 32 -2.16 -14.88 -4.17
C ALA A 32 -1.54 -16.27 -4.24
N CYS A 33 -0.97 -16.63 -5.37
CA CYS A 33 -0.32 -17.94 -5.54
C CYS A 33 0.70 -17.91 -6.67
N SER A 34 1.80 -18.68 -6.53
CA SER A 34 2.77 -18.92 -7.61
C SER A 34 2.19 -19.76 -8.74
N GLU A 35 1.11 -20.50 -8.49
CA GLU A 35 0.29 -21.17 -9.48
C GLU A 35 -1.04 -20.43 -9.63
N LEU A 36 -1.20 -19.72 -10.75
CA LEU A 36 -2.33 -18.81 -10.97
C LEU A 36 -3.69 -19.50 -10.97
N THR A 37 -3.75 -20.80 -11.32
CA THR A 37 -4.98 -21.61 -11.33
C THR A 37 -5.60 -21.81 -9.95
N LEU A 38 -4.83 -21.62 -8.90
CA LEU A 38 -5.30 -21.73 -7.52
C LEU A 38 -5.92 -20.44 -6.98
N ILE A 39 -5.64 -19.30 -7.61
CA ILE A 39 -6.19 -18.00 -7.16
C ILE A 39 -7.71 -18.00 -7.31
N GLY A 40 -8.39 -17.59 -6.25
CA GLY A 40 -9.86 -17.58 -6.16
C GLY A 40 -10.46 -18.91 -5.70
N GLN A 41 -9.69 -19.97 -5.55
CA GLN A 41 -10.18 -21.20 -4.94
C GLN A 41 -10.51 -20.97 -3.46
N ARG A 42 -11.52 -21.65 -2.97
CA ARG A 42 -11.97 -21.54 -1.58
C ARG A 42 -11.66 -22.83 -0.82
N TRP A 43 -10.87 -22.69 0.24
CA TRP A 43 -10.36 -23.74 1.11
C TRP A 43 -10.84 -23.50 2.55
N ALA A 44 -12.15 -23.31 2.72
CA ALA A 44 -12.78 -22.96 4.00
C ALA A 44 -12.54 -23.99 5.11
N GLU A 45 -12.32 -25.27 4.74
CA GLU A 45 -12.04 -26.39 5.65
C GLU A 45 -10.74 -26.19 6.47
N TYR A 46 -9.78 -25.42 5.97
CA TYR A 46 -8.51 -25.16 6.66
C TYR A 46 -8.56 -23.96 7.63
N VAL A 47 -9.58 -23.10 7.54
CA VAL A 47 -9.68 -21.86 8.34
C VAL A 47 -9.67 -22.16 9.84
N ASN A 48 -10.55 -23.03 10.31
CA ASN A 48 -10.62 -23.38 11.73
C ASN A 48 -9.37 -24.07 12.26
N PRO A 49 -8.78 -25.07 11.56
CA PRO A 49 -7.51 -25.66 11.96
C PRO A 49 -6.37 -24.65 12.06
N ILE A 50 -6.27 -23.69 11.14
CA ILE A 50 -5.22 -22.67 11.13
C ILE A 50 -5.40 -21.72 12.32
N ASN A 51 -6.62 -21.27 12.62
CA ASN A 51 -6.93 -20.46 13.81
C ASN A 51 -6.54 -21.18 15.09
N ASN A 52 -6.87 -22.47 15.21
CA ASN A 52 -6.56 -23.27 16.38
C ASN A 52 -5.04 -23.52 16.55
N ALA A 53 -4.27 -23.46 15.47
CA ALA A 53 -2.82 -23.60 15.52
C ALA A 53 -2.10 -22.39 16.14
N ALA A 54 -2.81 -21.28 16.41
CA ALA A 54 -2.32 -20.08 17.10
C ALA A 54 -0.98 -19.56 16.56
N GLY A 55 -0.83 -19.52 15.23
CA GLY A 55 0.40 -19.05 14.55
C GLY A 55 1.50 -20.12 14.43
N ALA A 56 1.30 -21.32 14.97
CA ALA A 56 2.20 -22.44 14.72
C ALA A 56 2.07 -22.94 13.27
N LEU A 57 3.11 -23.64 12.83
CA LEU A 57 3.11 -24.24 11.49
C LEU A 57 2.22 -25.49 11.51
N LEU A 58 1.28 -25.56 10.60
CA LEU A 58 0.29 -26.62 10.50
C LEU A 58 0.44 -27.37 9.17
N CYS A 59 0.49 -28.69 9.23
CA CYS A 59 0.50 -29.54 8.02
C CYS A 59 -0.80 -30.34 7.95
N LEU A 60 -1.55 -30.19 6.86
CA LEU A 60 -2.81 -30.88 6.63
C LEU A 60 -2.90 -31.26 5.14
N GLU A 61 -3.27 -32.51 4.88
CA GLU A 61 -3.59 -33.02 3.53
C GLU A 61 -2.56 -32.64 2.46
N GLY A 62 -1.26 -32.79 2.78
CA GLY A 62 -0.20 -32.47 1.85
C GLY A 62 0.00 -30.96 1.60
N LYS A 63 -0.49 -30.11 2.47
CA LYS A 63 -0.29 -28.67 2.46
C LYS A 63 0.24 -28.21 3.82
N THR A 64 1.11 -27.23 3.79
CA THR A 64 1.66 -26.60 4.99
C THR A 64 1.14 -25.18 5.07
N PHE A 65 0.62 -24.77 6.23
CA PHE A 65 0.05 -23.45 6.50
C PHE A 65 0.74 -22.75 7.65
N LYS A 66 0.78 -21.44 7.62
CA LYS A 66 1.18 -20.60 8.73
C LYS A 66 0.42 -19.28 8.69
N ALA A 67 -0.31 -18.98 9.76
CA ALA A 67 -1.00 -17.70 9.90
C ALA A 67 0.03 -16.55 9.89
N LEU A 68 -0.30 -15.46 9.20
CA LEU A 68 0.43 -14.20 9.31
C LEU A 68 0.01 -13.49 10.59
N THR A 69 0.91 -12.68 11.15
CA THR A 69 0.65 -11.95 12.38
C THR A 69 -0.50 -10.96 12.19
N GLY A 70 -1.47 -10.97 13.08
CA GLY A 70 -2.64 -10.10 13.08
C GLY A 70 -2.97 -9.61 14.49
N TRP A 71 -3.87 -8.65 14.62
CA TRP A 71 -4.29 -8.04 15.88
C TRP A 71 -5.50 -8.72 16.55
N GLY A 72 -6.05 -9.76 15.91
CA GLY A 72 -7.26 -10.43 16.36
C GLY A 72 -7.03 -11.86 16.86
N THR A 73 -8.12 -12.50 17.31
CA THR A 73 -8.15 -13.92 17.68
C THR A 73 -8.22 -14.84 16.45
N GLN A 74 -8.53 -14.28 15.28
CA GLN A 74 -8.57 -14.97 13.99
C GLN A 74 -7.48 -14.38 13.09
N PHE A 75 -6.95 -15.21 12.19
CA PHE A 75 -5.98 -14.72 11.21
C PHE A 75 -6.70 -13.97 10.07
N ASP A 76 -6.11 -12.88 9.61
CA ASP A 76 -6.56 -12.17 8.39
C ASP A 76 -6.05 -12.87 7.14
N TYR A 77 -4.81 -13.35 7.18
CA TYR A 77 -4.14 -14.04 6.09
C TYR A 77 -3.27 -15.19 6.62
N ALA A 78 -3.14 -16.23 5.81
CA ALA A 78 -2.23 -17.35 6.07
C ALA A 78 -1.38 -17.64 4.84
N ALA A 79 -0.07 -17.78 5.03
CA ALA A 79 0.83 -18.32 4.02
C ALA A 79 0.61 -19.82 3.90
N PHE A 80 0.75 -20.36 2.69
CA PHE A 80 0.76 -21.80 2.48
C PHE A 80 1.85 -22.22 1.49
N ALA A 81 2.30 -23.48 1.62
CA ALA A 81 3.12 -24.18 0.65
C ALA A 81 2.54 -25.55 0.39
N LEU A 82 2.51 -26.00 -0.88
CA LEU A 82 2.11 -27.36 -1.20
C LEU A 82 3.22 -28.34 -0.79
N GLY A 83 2.80 -29.41 -0.12
CA GLY A 83 3.66 -30.41 0.50
C GLY A 83 3.67 -30.31 2.01
N ASP A 84 4.10 -31.41 2.66
CA ASP A 84 4.16 -31.56 4.13
C ASP A 84 5.54 -31.97 4.62
N ASN A 85 6.53 -32.07 3.68
CA ASN A 85 7.91 -32.41 4.00
C ASN A 85 8.68 -31.23 4.61
N GLU A 86 9.88 -31.47 5.09
CA GLU A 86 10.71 -30.46 5.75
C GLU A 86 10.99 -29.24 4.86
N ILE A 87 11.18 -29.43 3.56
CA ILE A 87 11.38 -28.34 2.60
C ILE A 87 10.13 -27.46 2.52
N SER A 88 8.93 -28.04 2.41
CA SER A 88 7.67 -27.29 2.35
C SER A 88 7.43 -26.51 3.65
N ARG A 89 7.78 -27.09 4.81
CA ARG A 89 7.70 -26.42 6.12
C ARG A 89 8.64 -25.22 6.17
N THR A 90 9.88 -25.38 5.75
CA THR A 90 10.86 -24.31 5.71
C THR A 90 10.43 -23.19 4.77
N VAL A 91 10.01 -23.54 3.55
CA VAL A 91 9.54 -22.59 2.56
C VAL A 91 8.31 -21.82 3.06
N CYS A 92 7.33 -22.50 3.65
CA CYS A 92 6.14 -21.85 4.22
C CYS A 92 6.50 -20.90 5.37
N SER A 93 7.45 -21.30 6.25
CA SER A 93 7.95 -20.43 7.33
C SER A 93 8.64 -19.18 6.79
N MET A 94 9.51 -19.31 5.78
CA MET A 94 10.19 -18.18 5.15
C MET A 94 9.19 -17.28 4.41
N ALA A 95 8.23 -17.88 3.69
CA ALA A 95 7.15 -17.17 3.04
C ALA A 95 6.34 -16.35 4.03
N SER A 96 5.99 -16.92 5.18
CA SER A 96 5.23 -16.21 6.21
C SER A 96 5.96 -14.97 6.72
N VAL A 97 7.29 -15.00 6.87
CA VAL A 97 8.09 -13.83 7.28
C VAL A 97 8.08 -12.74 6.20
N ALA A 98 8.34 -13.11 4.94
CA ALA A 98 8.38 -12.16 3.84
C ALA A 98 7.00 -11.52 3.59
N LEU A 99 5.94 -12.34 3.60
CA LEU A 99 4.56 -11.87 3.42
C LEU A 99 4.09 -11.00 4.58
N ASN A 100 4.50 -11.31 5.80
CA ASN A 100 4.19 -10.50 6.97
C ASN A 100 4.86 -9.13 6.90
N ALA A 101 6.14 -9.08 6.50
CA ALA A 101 6.83 -7.81 6.26
C ALA A 101 6.14 -6.98 5.17
N ALA A 102 5.70 -7.61 4.08
CA ALA A 102 4.96 -6.93 3.03
C ALA A 102 3.58 -6.42 3.50
N LYS A 103 2.87 -7.20 4.35
CA LYS A 103 1.60 -6.80 4.97
C LYS A 103 1.78 -5.56 5.84
N VAL A 104 2.74 -5.60 6.78
CA VAL A 104 3.04 -4.48 7.68
C VAL A 104 3.40 -3.22 6.91
N TYR A 105 4.30 -3.34 5.93
CA TYR A 105 4.68 -2.21 5.08
C TYR A 105 3.48 -1.58 4.33
N TYR A 106 2.56 -2.42 3.87
CA TYR A 106 1.35 -1.96 3.19
C TYR A 106 0.38 -1.27 4.15
N GLU A 107 0.18 -1.85 5.34
CA GLU A 107 -0.68 -1.29 6.38
C GLU A 107 -0.16 0.07 6.84
N GLU A 108 1.15 0.19 7.15
CA GLU A 108 1.79 1.46 7.50
C GLU A 108 1.59 2.53 6.42
N LYS A 109 1.75 2.15 5.16
CA LYS A 109 1.57 3.08 4.04
C LYS A 109 0.12 3.54 3.89
N HIS A 110 -0.84 2.63 4.06
CA HIS A 110 -2.26 2.97 4.00
C HIS A 110 -2.69 3.82 5.20
N ASP A 111 -2.17 3.54 6.39
CA ASP A 111 -2.44 4.33 7.58
C ASP A 111 -1.94 5.76 7.44
N LYS A 112 -0.72 5.98 6.91
CA LYS A 112 -0.21 7.33 6.61
C LYS A 112 -1.07 8.06 5.59
N GLY A 113 -1.43 7.40 4.49
CA GLY A 113 -2.30 7.97 3.47
C GLY A 113 -3.68 8.35 4.02
N SER A 114 -4.30 7.46 4.78
CA SER A 114 -5.57 7.70 5.45
C SER A 114 -5.49 8.83 6.48
N PHE A 115 -4.39 8.90 7.24
CA PHE A 115 -4.14 9.97 8.20
C PHE A 115 -4.07 11.34 7.50
N ILE A 116 -3.26 11.47 6.44
CA ILE A 116 -3.15 12.72 5.69
C ILE A 116 -4.50 13.07 5.02
N LYS A 117 -5.22 12.08 4.49
CA LYS A 117 -6.56 12.30 3.92
C LYS A 117 -7.54 12.85 4.97
N ASN A 118 -7.49 12.36 6.21
CA ASN A 118 -8.33 12.86 7.30
C ASN A 118 -7.96 14.28 7.69
N ILE A 119 -6.67 14.68 7.64
CA ILE A 119 -6.24 16.07 7.88
C ILE A 119 -6.83 16.99 6.79
N ILE A 120 -6.66 16.63 5.51
CA ILE A 120 -7.14 17.45 4.38
C ILE A 120 -8.66 17.59 4.40
N SER A 121 -9.38 16.54 4.83
CA SER A 121 -10.84 16.51 4.88
C SER A 121 -11.43 17.07 6.19
N ASP A 122 -10.61 17.63 7.09
CA ASP A 122 -10.99 18.14 8.41
C ASP A 122 -11.74 17.10 9.29
N ASN A 123 -11.36 15.82 9.11
CA ASN A 123 -11.97 14.68 9.80
C ASN A 123 -11.18 14.22 11.05
N ILE A 124 -10.18 14.98 11.48
CA ILE A 124 -9.35 14.69 12.66
C ILE A 124 -9.24 15.92 13.54
N LEU A 125 -9.28 15.74 14.85
CA LEU A 125 -9.09 16.84 15.78
C LEU A 125 -7.64 17.34 15.73
N ILE A 126 -7.44 18.66 15.76
CA ILE A 126 -6.11 19.29 15.74
C ILE A 126 -5.23 18.74 16.88
N SER A 127 -5.81 18.51 18.08
CA SER A 127 -5.12 17.90 19.22
C SER A 127 -4.53 16.53 18.94
N ASP A 128 -5.14 15.78 18.02
CA ASP A 128 -4.78 14.38 17.73
C ASP A 128 -3.78 14.27 16.58
N ILE A 129 -3.66 15.32 15.76
CA ILE A 129 -2.75 15.34 14.61
C ILE A 129 -1.31 15.05 15.05
N TYR A 130 -0.81 15.75 16.06
CA TYR A 130 0.57 15.61 16.52
C TYR A 130 0.86 14.20 17.09
N MET A 131 -0.07 13.66 17.88
CA MET A 131 0.06 12.31 18.44
C MET A 131 0.08 11.25 17.34
N ARG A 132 -0.87 11.33 16.40
CA ARG A 132 -0.97 10.38 15.27
C ARG A 132 0.23 10.50 14.34
N ALA A 133 0.70 11.72 14.03
CA ALA A 133 1.90 11.93 13.23
C ALA A 133 3.12 11.21 13.83
N LYS A 134 3.28 11.30 15.15
CA LYS A 134 4.36 10.63 15.88
C LYS A 134 4.24 9.11 15.84
N GLU A 135 3.04 8.55 16.04
CA GLU A 135 2.76 7.12 15.96
C GLU A 135 3.06 6.55 14.56
N LEU A 136 2.66 7.28 13.53
CA LEU A 136 2.84 6.90 12.12
C LEU A 136 4.22 7.29 11.56
N HIS A 137 5.11 7.87 12.37
CA HIS A 137 6.42 8.36 11.92
C HIS A 137 6.31 9.33 10.74
N VAL A 138 5.33 10.23 10.78
CA VAL A 138 5.18 11.34 9.84
C VAL A 138 5.74 12.59 10.49
N ALA A 139 6.71 13.25 9.84
CA ALA A 139 7.28 14.49 10.34
C ALA A 139 6.19 15.58 10.38
N ALA A 140 5.85 16.12 11.56
CA ALA A 140 4.78 17.10 11.72
C ALA A 140 5.25 18.53 11.47
N GLU A 141 6.51 18.82 11.78
CA GLU A 141 7.09 20.19 11.76
C GLU A 141 8.06 20.33 10.57
N VAL A 142 7.57 20.10 9.36
CA VAL A 142 8.33 20.29 8.12
C VAL A 142 7.51 21.06 7.10
N PRO A 143 8.13 21.97 6.33
CA PRO A 143 7.42 22.70 5.29
C PRO A 143 6.87 21.74 4.22
N ARG A 144 5.61 21.96 3.84
CA ARG A 144 4.95 21.20 2.77
C ARG A 144 4.29 22.11 1.76
N GLY A 145 4.47 21.76 0.49
CA GLY A 145 3.68 22.29 -0.60
C GLY A 145 2.48 21.38 -0.86
N VAL A 146 1.30 21.96 -1.02
CA VAL A 146 0.09 21.23 -1.37
C VAL A 146 -0.30 21.61 -2.79
N PHE A 147 -0.48 20.61 -3.64
CA PHE A 147 -0.89 20.76 -5.04
C PHE A 147 -2.19 19.98 -5.24
N VAL A 148 -3.16 20.62 -5.87
CA VAL A 148 -4.38 19.94 -6.33
C VAL A 148 -4.31 19.85 -7.84
N ILE A 149 -4.36 18.63 -8.34
CA ILE A 149 -4.25 18.31 -9.75
C ILE A 149 -5.62 17.88 -10.22
N ARG A 150 -6.14 18.59 -11.22
CA ARG A 150 -7.50 18.41 -11.76
C ARG A 150 -7.44 18.19 -13.27
N PRO A 151 -8.30 17.31 -13.85
CA PRO A 151 -8.45 17.19 -15.31
C PRO A 151 -8.83 18.52 -15.95
N VAL A 152 -8.38 18.74 -17.20
CA VAL A 152 -8.73 19.97 -17.96
C VAL A 152 -10.20 19.97 -18.34
N ASP A 153 -10.79 18.80 -18.59
CA ASP A 153 -12.17 18.65 -19.05
C ASP A 153 -12.88 17.57 -18.25
N ASP A 154 -14.17 17.78 -17.89
CA ASP A 154 -15.02 16.78 -17.20
C ASP A 154 -15.22 15.49 -18.02
N ARG A 155 -14.81 15.48 -19.28
CA ARG A 155 -14.85 14.33 -20.19
C ARG A 155 -13.50 13.66 -20.37
N SER A 156 -12.43 14.24 -19.82
CA SER A 156 -11.10 13.62 -19.87
C SER A 156 -11.04 12.44 -18.90
N GLU A 157 -10.21 11.46 -19.20
CA GLU A 157 -9.93 10.37 -18.28
C GLU A 157 -9.38 10.94 -16.96
N ALA A 158 -9.73 10.29 -15.85
CA ALA A 158 -9.24 10.67 -14.52
C ALA A 158 -7.70 10.76 -14.52
N ILE A 159 -7.15 11.75 -13.82
CA ILE A 159 -5.69 11.93 -13.69
C ILE A 159 -5.06 10.61 -13.20
N PRO A 160 -4.08 10.07 -13.94
CA PRO A 160 -3.41 8.85 -13.51
C PRO A 160 -2.61 9.08 -12.24
N VAL A 161 -3.16 8.69 -11.10
CA VAL A 161 -2.48 8.79 -9.78
C VAL A 161 -1.09 8.17 -9.83
N ASP A 162 -0.94 7.08 -10.57
CA ASP A 162 0.33 6.37 -10.73
C ASP A 162 1.41 7.24 -11.40
N VAL A 163 1.05 8.13 -12.34
CA VAL A 163 2.00 9.05 -12.99
C VAL A 163 2.55 10.02 -11.95
N VAL A 164 1.66 10.66 -11.18
CA VAL A 164 2.07 11.59 -10.13
C VAL A 164 2.87 10.86 -9.04
N GLN A 165 2.45 9.66 -8.64
CA GLN A 165 3.18 8.86 -7.63
C GLN A 165 4.60 8.49 -8.07
N ASN A 166 4.83 8.22 -9.35
CA ASN A 166 6.14 7.87 -9.88
C ASN A 166 7.10 9.05 -9.94
N MET A 167 6.57 10.27 -10.04
CA MET A 167 7.38 11.49 -9.98
C MET A 167 7.91 11.77 -8.56
N PHE A 168 7.18 11.34 -7.53
CA PHE A 168 7.52 11.55 -6.13
C PHE A 168 7.75 10.20 -5.43
N PRO A 169 8.96 9.62 -5.59
CA PRO A 169 9.27 8.27 -5.09
C PRO A 169 9.43 8.19 -3.57
N ASP A 170 9.65 9.33 -2.88
CA ASP A 170 9.76 9.37 -1.42
C ASP A 170 8.39 9.29 -0.75
N ARG A 171 7.86 8.08 -0.75
CA ARG A 171 6.53 7.77 -0.19
C ARG A 171 6.46 7.86 1.34
N GLN A 172 7.54 8.18 2.02
CA GLN A 172 7.53 8.43 3.46
C GLN A 172 7.16 9.88 3.78
N ASN A 173 7.54 10.79 2.91
CA ASN A 173 7.41 12.23 3.10
C ASN A 173 6.45 12.89 2.10
N ASP A 174 6.24 12.25 0.93
CA ASP A 174 5.35 12.72 -0.13
C ASP A 174 4.10 11.87 -0.20
N PHE A 175 2.94 12.52 -0.19
CA PHE A 175 1.65 11.83 -0.22
C PHE A 175 0.87 12.24 -1.46
N VAL A 176 0.54 11.26 -2.30
CA VAL A 176 -0.33 11.41 -3.46
C VAL A 176 -1.64 10.70 -3.18
N LEU A 177 -2.72 11.44 -3.14
CA LEU A 177 -4.04 10.97 -2.68
C LEU A 177 -5.13 11.38 -3.67
N SER A 178 -6.07 10.50 -3.95
CA SER A 178 -7.31 10.89 -4.63
C SER A 178 -8.21 11.66 -3.66
N VAL A 179 -8.66 12.83 -4.10
CA VAL A 179 -9.55 13.73 -3.34
C VAL A 179 -10.77 14.00 -4.22
N GLY A 180 -11.96 13.65 -3.73
CA GLY A 180 -13.17 13.70 -4.57
C GLY A 180 -13.17 12.62 -5.66
N ASP A 181 -13.88 12.88 -6.75
CA ASP A 181 -14.08 11.89 -7.82
C ASP A 181 -12.90 11.88 -8.81
N ASP A 182 -12.36 13.05 -9.19
CA ASP A 182 -11.37 13.18 -10.27
C ASP A 182 -10.09 13.91 -9.85
N ASP A 183 -10.05 14.53 -8.67
CA ASP A 183 -8.91 15.32 -8.21
C ASP A 183 -7.84 14.46 -7.54
N VAL A 184 -6.59 14.81 -7.75
CA VAL A 184 -5.43 14.23 -7.06
C VAL A 184 -4.74 15.33 -6.25
N ALA A 185 -4.55 15.09 -4.95
CA ALA A 185 -3.76 15.96 -4.09
C ALA A 185 -2.35 15.37 -3.93
N LEU A 186 -1.34 16.20 -4.14
CA LEU A 186 0.04 15.95 -3.78
C LEU A 186 0.40 16.83 -2.59
N ILE A 187 0.84 16.21 -1.50
CA ILE A 187 1.46 16.87 -0.36
C ILE A 187 2.93 16.52 -0.40
N HIS A 188 3.75 17.50 -0.81
CA HIS A 188 5.18 17.34 -1.03
C HIS A 188 5.99 18.03 0.05
N GLN A 189 6.95 17.30 0.67
CA GLN A 189 7.87 17.89 1.62
C GLN A 189 8.84 18.83 0.91
N MET A 190 8.90 20.07 1.37
CA MET A 190 9.77 21.11 0.81
C MET A 190 11.00 21.34 1.69
N PRO A 191 12.14 21.72 1.11
CA PRO A 191 13.27 22.24 1.89
C PRO A 191 12.85 23.46 2.74
N GLU A 192 13.49 23.64 3.90
CA GLU A 192 13.12 24.72 4.86
C GLU A 192 13.19 26.14 4.26
N ASN A 193 14.02 26.35 3.25
CA ASN A 193 14.20 27.66 2.61
C ASN A 193 13.44 27.77 1.27
N SER A 194 12.46 26.91 1.00
CA SER A 194 11.71 26.95 -0.24
C SER A 194 10.84 28.20 -0.34
N CYS A 195 10.76 28.74 -1.53
CA CYS A 195 9.96 29.90 -1.85
C CYS A 195 8.87 29.56 -2.89
N GLY A 196 7.97 30.51 -3.17
CA GLY A 196 6.90 30.31 -4.15
C GLY A 196 7.38 29.84 -5.54
N LYS A 197 8.57 30.28 -5.97
CA LYS A 197 9.16 29.84 -7.25
C LYS A 197 9.51 28.35 -7.28
N ASP A 198 9.80 27.75 -6.12
CA ASP A 198 10.12 26.33 -6.06
C ASP A 198 8.82 25.50 -6.16
N LEU A 199 7.73 25.99 -5.59
CA LEU A 199 6.40 25.41 -5.81
C LEU A 199 5.95 25.51 -7.27
N GLU A 200 6.18 26.65 -7.92
CA GLU A 200 5.90 26.84 -9.35
C GLU A 200 6.67 25.84 -10.24
N LYS A 201 7.94 25.55 -9.91
CA LYS A 201 8.73 24.55 -10.62
C LYS A 201 8.15 23.13 -10.46
N VAL A 202 7.73 22.78 -9.25
CA VAL A 202 7.09 21.48 -8.98
C VAL A 202 5.80 21.38 -9.80
N ALA A 203 4.94 22.40 -9.77
CA ALA A 203 3.71 22.41 -10.55
C ALA A 203 3.97 22.29 -12.06
N ALA A 204 4.93 23.04 -12.59
CA ALA A 204 5.32 22.96 -14.00
C ALA A 204 5.82 21.57 -14.40
N SER A 205 6.56 20.90 -13.50
CA SER A 205 7.02 19.52 -13.73
C SER A 205 5.85 18.52 -13.76
N ILE A 206 4.85 18.71 -12.91
CA ILE A 206 3.64 17.88 -12.90
C ILE A 206 2.86 18.09 -14.20
N GLU A 207 2.62 19.33 -14.60
CA GLU A 207 1.90 19.66 -15.82
C GLU A 207 2.60 19.10 -17.07
N GLU A 208 3.94 19.16 -17.13
CA GLU A 208 4.71 18.59 -18.23
C GLU A 208 4.59 17.05 -18.28
N ALA A 209 4.60 16.38 -17.12
CA ALA A 209 4.44 14.93 -17.04
C ALA A 209 3.02 14.45 -17.39
N LEU A 210 2.03 15.35 -17.27
CA LEU A 210 0.63 15.08 -17.61
C LEU A 210 0.29 15.48 -19.07
N ARG A 211 1.28 15.75 -19.91
CA ARG A 211 1.05 16.01 -21.33
C ARG A 211 0.92 14.72 -22.13
N VAL A 212 -0.13 14.64 -22.91
CA VAL A 212 -0.37 13.55 -23.87
C VAL A 212 -0.51 14.18 -25.26
N ASP A 213 0.28 13.70 -26.23
CA ASP A 213 0.29 14.24 -27.62
C ASP A 213 0.50 15.76 -27.72
N GLY A 214 1.19 16.37 -26.75
CA GLY A 214 1.47 17.80 -26.68
C GLY A 214 0.38 18.65 -26.01
N GLU A 215 -0.76 18.06 -25.66
CA GLU A 215 -1.83 18.72 -24.92
C GLU A 215 -1.78 18.36 -23.43
N SER A 216 -2.07 19.33 -22.56
CA SER A 216 -2.15 19.09 -21.13
C SER A 216 -3.47 18.40 -20.79
N VAL A 217 -3.43 17.27 -20.13
CA VAL A 217 -4.63 16.54 -19.66
C VAL A 217 -5.08 17.00 -18.26
N GLY A 218 -4.25 17.81 -17.58
CA GLY A 218 -4.56 18.32 -16.24
C GLY A 218 -3.79 19.60 -15.94
N PHE A 219 -4.22 20.32 -14.92
CA PHE A 219 -3.54 21.48 -14.36
C PHE A 219 -3.34 21.32 -12.85
N ALA A 220 -2.27 21.93 -12.33
CA ALA A 220 -1.93 21.88 -10.93
C ALA A 220 -2.18 23.24 -10.26
N GLY A 221 -3.12 23.27 -9.32
CA GLY A 221 -3.31 24.40 -8.41
C GLY A 221 -2.32 24.32 -7.27
N ILE A 222 -1.67 25.44 -6.92
CA ILE A 222 -0.67 25.53 -5.85
C ILE A 222 -1.35 26.15 -4.62
N GLY A 223 -1.30 25.44 -3.49
CA GLY A 223 -1.71 25.97 -2.18
C GLY A 223 -0.62 26.78 -1.50
N THR A 224 -0.98 27.49 -0.45
CA THR A 224 -0.02 28.19 0.42
C THR A 224 0.87 27.14 1.12
N PRO A 225 2.20 27.35 1.23
CA PRO A 225 3.05 26.44 1.97
C PRO A 225 2.58 26.30 3.42
N ALA A 226 2.43 25.06 3.88
CA ALA A 226 2.17 24.76 5.28
C ALA A 226 3.51 24.47 5.98
N LEU A 227 3.73 25.09 7.15
CA LEU A 227 4.96 24.90 7.94
C LEU A 227 4.85 23.71 8.90
N HIS A 228 3.64 23.21 9.12
CA HIS A 228 3.30 22.07 9.99
C HIS A 228 2.00 21.42 9.50
N LEU A 229 1.78 20.18 9.94
CA LEU A 229 0.52 19.44 9.69
C LEU A 229 -0.65 20.07 10.44
#